data_e2d568f38f6ef0328fe38426711a29f4
#
_entry.id   e2d568f38f6ef0328fe38426711a29f4
#
_cell.length_a   1.000
_cell.length_b   1.000
_cell.length_c   1.000
_cell.angle_alpha   90.00
_cell.angle_beta   90.00
_cell.angle_gamma   90.00
#
_symmetry.space_group_name_H-M   'P 1'
#
loop_
_entity.id
_entity.type
_entity.pdbx_description
1 polymer ?
#
loop_
_entity_poly.entity_id
_entity_poly.type
_entity_poly.pdbx_seq_one_letter_code
_entity_poly.pdbx_strand_id
1 'polypeptide(L)'
;MAKKKKSLNTNNLMVVLLVITAVVVCGALGFNIYSILNADTGEGTTDTVQKVGNEYSNDYYTIGNNPTDVNKEYFKEINSALKEDDNVAIAEALSKTFVTEYYTWTNKDGNYDIGGIQYIYKPKQSDFETYTLNNFYEDLDLYLTQVDRDDLIEVREVTVNSSSEGTYGVQADGQTDEEGNPVLTDLPCVSVDVSWTYQESGALSVESFQSHAVIRVVDNNGRWEIAGIEG
;
A
#
# COMPACT_ATOMS: atom_id res chain seq x y z
N MET A 1 32.51 8.30 47.84
CA MET A 1 31.95 6.97 47.52
C MET A 1 31.43 7.00 46.06
N ALA A 2 32.16 6.41 45.12
CA ALA A 2 31.78 6.40 43.71
C ALA A 2 30.87 5.19 43.43
N LYS A 3 29.64 5.44 42.91
CA LYS A 3 28.74 4.39 42.48
C LYS A 3 29.25 3.76 41.16
N LYS A 4 29.65 2.48 41.21
CA LYS A 4 29.96 1.67 40.02
C LYS A 4 28.71 1.53 39.14
N LYS A 5 28.73 2.09 37.93
CA LYS A 5 27.75 1.79 36.89
C LYS A 5 27.96 0.33 36.46
N LYS A 6 26.94 -0.51 36.66
CA LYS A 6 26.91 -1.89 36.12
C LYS A 6 26.69 -1.81 34.61
N SER A 7 27.67 -2.16 33.81
CA SER A 7 27.51 -2.31 32.36
C SER A 7 26.62 -3.55 32.11
N LEU A 8 25.51 -3.36 31.42
CA LEU A 8 24.74 -4.50 30.92
C LEU A 8 25.56 -5.23 29.83
N ASN A 9 25.67 -6.53 29.97
CA ASN A 9 26.37 -7.39 29.03
C ASN A 9 25.54 -7.45 27.73
N THR A 10 26.15 -7.09 26.61
CA THR A 10 25.53 -7.01 25.27
C THR A 10 24.78 -8.30 24.88
N ASN A 11 25.28 -9.46 25.30
CA ASN A 11 24.64 -10.75 25.05
C ASN A 11 23.29 -10.89 25.79
N ASN A 12 23.17 -10.34 27.01
CA ASN A 12 21.92 -10.39 27.75
C ASN A 12 20.89 -9.41 27.19
N LEU A 13 21.33 -8.29 26.63
CA LEU A 13 20.44 -7.34 25.93
C LEU A 13 19.85 -7.96 24.67
N MET A 14 20.68 -8.66 23.90
CA MET A 14 20.25 -9.32 22.66
C MET A 14 19.26 -10.48 22.91
N VAL A 15 19.44 -11.25 23.98
CA VAL A 15 18.52 -12.31 24.39
C VAL A 15 17.17 -11.72 24.87
N VAL A 16 17.17 -10.62 25.60
CA VAL A 16 15.95 -9.93 26.05
C VAL A 16 15.18 -9.36 24.85
N LEU A 17 15.87 -8.78 23.86
CA LEU A 17 15.25 -8.28 22.62
C LEU A 17 14.62 -9.42 21.81
N LEU A 18 15.31 -10.57 21.68
CA LEU A 18 14.78 -11.76 21.00
C LEU A 18 13.55 -12.35 21.68
N VAL A 19 13.51 -12.36 23.02
CA VAL A 19 12.35 -12.85 23.77
C VAL A 19 11.17 -11.91 23.62
N ILE A 20 11.38 -10.59 23.64
CA ILE A 20 10.31 -9.60 23.45
C ILE A 20 9.71 -9.71 22.05
N THR A 21 10.53 -9.84 20.99
CA THR A 21 10.03 -10.04 19.62
C THR A 21 9.23 -11.34 19.47
N ALA A 22 9.69 -12.44 20.08
CA ALA A 22 8.96 -13.71 20.05
C ALA A 22 7.59 -13.63 20.75
N VAL A 23 7.49 -12.94 21.87
CA VAL A 23 6.23 -12.76 22.61
C VAL A 23 5.23 -11.88 21.83
N VAL A 24 5.71 -10.82 21.16
CA VAL A 24 4.85 -9.95 20.35
C VAL A 24 4.30 -10.69 19.12
N VAL A 25 5.14 -11.48 18.43
CA VAL A 25 4.71 -12.27 17.26
C VAL A 25 3.71 -13.37 17.67
N CYS A 26 3.94 -14.07 18.78
CA CYS A 26 3.01 -15.08 19.29
C CYS A 26 1.69 -14.46 19.78
N GLY A 27 1.72 -13.28 20.37
CA GLY A 27 0.53 -12.56 20.81
C GLY A 27 -0.36 -12.11 19.66
N ALA A 28 0.24 -11.57 18.59
CA ALA A 28 -0.48 -11.14 17.39
C ALA A 28 -1.11 -12.32 16.63
N LEU A 29 -0.40 -13.44 16.50
CA LEU A 29 -0.93 -14.66 15.88
C LEU A 29 -2.06 -15.29 16.73
N GLY A 30 -1.91 -15.33 18.06
CA GLY A 30 -2.93 -15.85 18.97
C GLY A 30 -4.23 -15.03 18.94
N PHE A 31 -4.14 -13.70 18.83
CA PHE A 31 -5.30 -12.83 18.74
C PHE A 31 -6.07 -13.02 17.43
N ASN A 32 -5.35 -13.13 16.29
CA ASN A 32 -5.98 -13.40 15.00
C ASN A 32 -6.67 -14.77 14.96
N ILE A 33 -6.06 -15.82 15.50
CA ILE A 33 -6.68 -17.16 15.56
C ILE A 33 -7.89 -17.13 16.49
N TYR A 34 -7.82 -16.46 17.63
CA TYR A 34 -8.94 -16.32 18.56
C TYR A 34 -10.12 -15.58 17.92
N SER A 35 -9.89 -14.51 17.17
CA SER A 35 -10.94 -13.76 16.47
C SER A 35 -11.60 -14.58 15.35
N ILE A 36 -10.83 -15.41 14.62
CA ILE A 36 -11.36 -16.30 13.58
C ILE A 36 -12.17 -17.46 14.17
N LEU A 37 -11.73 -18.04 15.28
CA LEU A 37 -12.42 -19.16 15.93
C LEU A 37 -13.70 -18.78 16.70
N ASN A 38 -13.83 -17.49 17.09
CA ASN A 38 -15.02 -16.97 17.76
C ASN A 38 -15.99 -16.23 16.82
N ALA A 39 -15.66 -16.11 15.54
CA ALA A 39 -16.58 -15.65 14.52
C ALA A 39 -17.32 -16.85 13.96
N ASP A 40 -18.39 -17.25 14.64
CA ASP A 40 -19.47 -18.09 14.17
C ASP A 40 -19.74 -19.38 14.95
N THR A 41 -20.76 -19.33 15.79
CA THR A 41 -21.78 -20.38 15.97
C THR A 41 -23.07 -19.68 16.43
N GLY A 42 -23.87 -19.21 15.47
CA GLY A 42 -25.21 -18.67 15.72
C GLY A 42 -26.12 -18.92 14.53
N GLU A 43 -27.01 -19.85 14.69
CA GLU A 43 -28.07 -20.23 13.73
C GLU A 43 -28.93 -19.02 13.30
N GLY A 44 -29.23 -19.01 12.03
CA GLY A 44 -30.27 -18.44 11.24
C GLY A 44 -31.25 -17.44 11.85
N THR A 45 -31.10 -16.20 11.44
CA THR A 45 -32.23 -15.33 11.08
C THR A 45 -31.82 -14.56 9.83
N THR A 46 -32.63 -14.67 8.78
CA THR A 46 -32.56 -13.85 7.58
C THR A 46 -32.93 -12.40 7.94
N ASP A 47 -32.03 -11.70 8.58
CA ASP A 47 -32.06 -10.26 8.60
C ASP A 47 -31.24 -9.79 7.41
N THR A 48 -31.88 -9.07 6.50
CA THR A 48 -31.24 -8.23 5.51
C THR A 48 -30.35 -7.25 6.26
N VAL A 49 -29.11 -7.65 6.49
CA VAL A 49 -28.06 -6.73 6.92
C VAL A 49 -27.94 -5.71 5.79
N GLN A 50 -28.53 -4.55 6.00
CA GLN A 50 -28.15 -3.37 5.23
C GLN A 50 -26.63 -3.27 5.41
N LYS A 51 -25.89 -3.59 4.33
CA LYS A 51 -24.47 -3.24 4.20
C LYS A 51 -24.41 -1.74 4.39
N VAL A 52 -24.09 -1.29 5.59
CA VAL A 52 -23.68 0.10 5.82
C VAL A 52 -22.41 0.22 4.99
N GLY A 53 -22.52 0.79 3.81
CA GLY A 53 -21.39 1.00 2.92
C GLY A 53 -20.37 1.83 3.70
N ASN A 54 -19.27 1.19 4.11
CA ASN A 54 -18.16 1.92 4.68
C ASN A 54 -17.63 2.81 3.56
N GLU A 55 -17.66 4.12 3.75
CA GLU A 55 -17.22 5.12 2.78
C GLU A 55 -15.77 4.86 2.30
N TYR A 56 -15.00 4.10 3.06
CA TYR A 56 -13.61 3.76 2.85
C TYR A 56 -13.38 2.28 2.47
N SER A 57 -14.41 1.61 1.99
CA SER A 57 -14.34 0.24 1.46
C SER A 57 -15.42 0.04 0.39
N ASN A 58 -15.08 -0.70 -0.66
CA ASN A 58 -16.00 -1.13 -1.71
C ASN A 58 -15.78 -2.63 -2.02
N ASP A 59 -16.39 -3.14 -3.08
CA ASP A 59 -16.30 -4.56 -3.41
C ASP A 59 -14.89 -4.99 -3.87
N TYR A 60 -14.01 -4.04 -4.22
CA TYR A 60 -12.67 -4.29 -4.78
C TYR A 60 -11.54 -3.82 -3.86
N TYR A 61 -11.73 -2.71 -3.14
CA TYR A 61 -10.65 -2.02 -2.42
C TYR A 61 -11.08 -1.59 -1.02
N THR A 62 -10.10 -1.48 -0.14
CA THR A 62 -10.25 -0.86 1.18
C THR A 62 -9.13 0.14 1.37
N ILE A 63 -9.43 1.34 1.87
CA ILE A 63 -8.40 2.35 2.13
C ILE A 63 -7.32 1.78 3.08
N GLY A 64 -6.07 2.19 2.86
CA GLY A 64 -4.94 1.78 3.69
C GLY A 64 -5.06 2.18 5.17
N ASN A 65 -4.16 1.68 6.00
CA ASN A 65 -4.11 2.03 7.42
C ASN A 65 -3.77 3.51 7.60
N ASN A 66 -4.29 4.14 8.66
CA ASN A 66 -4.00 5.52 9.03
C ASN A 66 -4.09 6.53 7.85
N PRO A 67 -5.20 6.53 7.07
CA PRO A 67 -5.28 7.32 5.85
C PRO A 67 -5.25 8.82 6.15
N THR A 68 -4.47 9.59 5.38
CA THR A 68 -4.51 11.05 5.39
C THR A 68 -5.85 11.58 4.85
N ASP A 69 -6.13 12.85 5.03
CA ASP A 69 -7.38 13.42 4.51
C ASP A 69 -7.38 13.46 2.97
N VAL A 70 -6.22 13.70 2.35
CA VAL A 70 -6.04 13.64 0.88
C VAL A 70 -6.29 12.22 0.36
N ASN A 71 -5.78 11.21 1.06
CA ASN A 71 -6.02 9.81 0.70
C ASN A 71 -7.51 9.43 0.79
N LYS A 72 -8.21 9.88 1.85
CA LYS A 72 -9.66 9.69 2.00
C LYS A 72 -10.45 10.35 0.87
N GLU A 73 -10.04 11.53 0.41
CA GLU A 73 -10.69 12.24 -0.69
C GLU A 73 -10.55 11.45 -2.00
N TYR A 74 -9.34 11.03 -2.37
CA TYR A 74 -9.13 10.26 -3.59
C TYR A 74 -9.77 8.88 -3.56
N PHE A 75 -9.84 8.24 -2.39
CA PHE A 75 -10.58 6.98 -2.28
C PHE A 75 -12.08 7.15 -2.55
N LYS A 76 -12.68 8.28 -2.17
CA LYS A 76 -14.08 8.60 -2.52
C LYS A 76 -14.25 8.80 -4.03
N GLU A 77 -13.24 9.34 -4.71
CA GLU A 77 -13.26 9.44 -6.19
C GLU A 77 -13.31 8.04 -6.84
N ILE A 78 -12.56 7.04 -6.31
CA ILE A 78 -12.67 5.64 -6.78
C ILE A 78 -14.11 5.15 -6.65
N ASN A 79 -14.75 5.36 -5.48
CA ASN A 79 -16.11 4.92 -5.25
C ASN A 79 -17.12 5.59 -6.19
N SER A 80 -16.89 6.85 -6.56
CA SER A 80 -17.75 7.58 -7.51
C SER A 80 -17.56 7.08 -8.92
N ALA A 81 -16.31 6.93 -9.38
CA ALA A 81 -15.97 6.45 -10.72
C ALA A 81 -16.48 5.01 -10.97
N LEU A 82 -16.36 4.12 -9.97
CA LEU A 82 -16.90 2.75 -10.04
C LEU A 82 -18.43 2.72 -10.20
N LYS A 83 -19.16 3.68 -9.60
CA LYS A 83 -20.62 3.77 -9.76
C LYS A 83 -21.04 4.28 -11.13
N GLU A 84 -20.21 5.13 -11.73
CA GLU A 84 -20.44 5.73 -13.05
C GLU A 84 -19.96 4.82 -14.17
N ASP A 85 -19.21 3.74 -13.85
CA ASP A 85 -18.59 2.80 -14.81
C ASP A 85 -17.68 3.52 -15.82
N ASP A 86 -16.96 4.55 -15.32
CA ASP A 86 -16.04 5.36 -16.10
C ASP A 86 -14.60 4.85 -15.94
N ASN A 87 -14.13 4.13 -16.93
CA ASN A 87 -12.81 3.49 -16.92
C ASN A 87 -11.65 4.48 -16.70
N VAL A 88 -11.73 5.64 -17.35
CA VAL A 88 -10.69 6.67 -17.23
C VAL A 88 -10.71 7.26 -15.82
N ALA A 89 -11.89 7.63 -15.33
CA ALA A 89 -12.03 8.17 -13.98
C ALA A 89 -11.62 7.16 -12.89
N ILE A 90 -11.92 5.85 -13.08
CA ILE A 90 -11.47 4.79 -12.17
C ILE A 90 -9.93 4.74 -12.13
N ALA A 91 -9.28 4.73 -13.31
CA ALA A 91 -7.82 4.64 -13.40
C ALA A 91 -7.14 5.88 -12.81
N GLU A 92 -7.67 7.07 -13.05
CA GLU A 92 -7.16 8.33 -12.49
C GLU A 92 -7.27 8.34 -10.95
N ALA A 93 -8.47 8.03 -10.41
CA ALA A 93 -8.69 7.99 -8.97
C ALA A 93 -7.83 6.91 -8.29
N LEU A 94 -7.68 5.75 -8.92
CA LEU A 94 -6.84 4.67 -8.42
C LEU A 94 -5.35 5.06 -8.41
N SER A 95 -4.88 5.74 -9.46
CA SER A 95 -3.51 6.26 -9.54
C SER A 95 -3.24 7.31 -8.46
N LYS A 96 -4.16 8.24 -8.24
CA LYS A 96 -4.05 9.26 -7.18
C LYS A 96 -4.01 8.62 -5.79
N THR A 97 -4.90 7.64 -5.54
CA THR A 97 -4.96 6.93 -4.25
C THR A 97 -3.69 6.12 -4.02
N PHE A 98 -3.20 5.41 -5.03
CA PHE A 98 -1.93 4.67 -4.95
C PHE A 98 -0.77 5.60 -4.59
N VAL A 99 -0.62 6.72 -5.29
CA VAL A 99 0.46 7.69 -5.02
C VAL A 99 0.39 8.20 -3.59
N THR A 100 -0.79 8.56 -3.09
CA THR A 100 -0.94 9.03 -1.71
C THR A 100 -0.67 7.94 -0.68
N GLU A 101 -1.06 6.69 -0.94
CA GLU A 101 -0.76 5.59 -0.03
C GLU A 101 0.71 5.19 -0.04
N TYR A 102 1.34 5.10 -1.23
CA TYR A 102 2.69 4.59 -1.37
C TYR A 102 3.76 5.61 -0.98
N TYR A 103 3.64 6.86 -1.44
CA TYR A 103 4.65 7.89 -1.24
C TYR A 103 4.48 8.71 0.05
N THR A 104 3.56 8.35 0.94
CA THR A 104 3.40 8.95 2.27
C THR A 104 3.99 8.04 3.34
N TRP A 105 4.88 8.59 4.18
CA TRP A 105 5.51 7.89 5.29
C TRP A 105 4.92 8.27 6.66
N THR A 106 4.32 9.47 6.79
CA THR A 106 3.72 9.94 8.05
C THR A 106 2.68 8.98 8.62
N ASN A 107 2.02 8.21 7.77
CA ASN A 107 0.93 7.29 8.14
C ASN A 107 1.33 5.82 8.26
N LYS A 108 2.63 5.47 8.12
CA LYS A 108 3.09 4.09 8.16
C LYS A 108 3.39 3.62 9.59
N ASP A 109 3.07 2.36 9.86
CA ASP A 109 3.38 1.70 11.14
C ASP A 109 4.75 1.01 11.14
N GLY A 110 5.37 0.86 9.99
CA GLY A 110 6.69 0.27 9.76
C GLY A 110 6.93 0.03 8.27
N ASN A 111 8.10 -0.46 7.91
CA ASN A 111 8.45 -0.77 6.52
C ASN A 111 7.55 -1.86 5.90
N TYR A 112 6.95 -2.73 6.74
CA TYR A 112 6.01 -3.78 6.34
C TYR A 112 4.62 -3.22 5.95
N ASP A 113 4.29 -1.98 6.33
CA ASP A 113 3.03 -1.31 6.01
C ASP A 113 3.11 -0.65 4.63
N ILE A 114 3.19 -1.49 3.58
CA ILE A 114 3.36 -1.05 2.21
C ILE A 114 2.05 -0.46 1.69
N GLY A 115 2.06 0.87 1.54
CA GLY A 115 0.91 1.60 1.00
C GLY A 115 0.60 1.21 -0.45
N GLY A 116 -0.67 1.11 -0.78
CA GLY A 116 -1.13 0.91 -2.15
C GLY A 116 -0.88 -0.48 -2.75
N ILE A 117 -0.28 -1.43 -2.03
CA ILE A 117 0.03 -2.78 -2.54
C ILE A 117 -1.21 -3.51 -3.08
N GLN A 118 -2.38 -3.24 -2.52
CA GLN A 118 -3.63 -3.84 -2.97
C GLN A 118 -4.04 -3.44 -4.39
N TYR A 119 -3.56 -2.30 -4.88
CA TYR A 119 -3.83 -1.79 -6.23
C TYR A 119 -2.90 -2.38 -7.28
N ILE A 120 -1.78 -2.97 -6.85
CA ILE A 120 -0.80 -3.59 -7.76
C ILE A 120 -1.40 -4.87 -8.37
N TYR A 121 -1.18 -5.05 -9.66
CA TYR A 121 -1.57 -6.24 -10.42
C TYR A 121 -1.15 -7.51 -9.67
N LYS A 122 -2.13 -8.35 -9.36
CA LYS A 122 -1.98 -9.45 -8.39
C LYS A 122 -0.72 -10.29 -8.60
N PRO A 123 -0.36 -10.74 -9.82
CA PRO A 123 0.85 -11.54 -10.06
C PRO A 123 2.16 -10.78 -9.77
N LYS A 124 2.13 -9.45 -9.68
CA LYS A 124 3.31 -8.59 -9.43
C LYS A 124 3.44 -8.10 -8.00
N GLN A 125 2.47 -8.39 -7.13
CA GLN A 125 2.49 -7.89 -5.74
C GLN A 125 3.74 -8.32 -4.96
N SER A 126 4.18 -9.58 -5.08
CA SER A 126 5.37 -10.08 -4.37
C SER A 126 6.67 -9.43 -4.84
N ASP A 127 6.79 -9.19 -6.17
CA ASP A 127 7.95 -8.49 -6.73
C ASP A 127 7.97 -7.02 -6.27
N PHE A 128 6.80 -6.38 -6.27
CA PHE A 128 6.62 -5.00 -5.80
C PHE A 128 6.95 -4.86 -4.31
N GLU A 129 6.46 -5.78 -3.47
CA GLU A 129 6.79 -5.83 -2.05
C GLU A 129 8.30 -5.93 -1.84
N THR A 130 8.93 -6.91 -2.50
CA THR A 130 10.37 -7.12 -2.40
C THR A 130 11.15 -5.88 -2.85
N TYR A 131 10.76 -5.26 -3.96
CA TYR A 131 11.37 -4.04 -4.45
C TYR A 131 11.22 -2.89 -3.44
N THR A 132 10.03 -2.69 -2.90
CA THR A 132 9.73 -1.61 -1.96
C THR A 132 10.57 -1.72 -0.68
N LEU A 133 10.62 -2.92 -0.09
CA LEU A 133 11.40 -3.18 1.13
C LEU A 133 12.91 -3.00 0.95
N ASN A 134 13.44 -3.28 -0.24
CA ASN A 134 14.86 -3.15 -0.53
C ASN A 134 15.26 -1.78 -1.12
N ASN A 135 14.32 -0.87 -1.32
CA ASN A 135 14.56 0.45 -1.92
C ASN A 135 13.83 1.56 -1.16
N PHE A 136 12.59 1.87 -1.56
CA PHE A 136 11.90 3.07 -1.09
C PHE A 136 11.56 3.02 0.41
N TYR A 137 11.30 1.84 0.99
CA TYR A 137 11.02 1.66 2.42
C TYR A 137 12.20 1.05 3.20
N GLU A 138 13.40 0.92 2.60
CA GLU A 138 14.57 0.28 3.23
C GLU A 138 14.89 0.91 4.59
N ASP A 139 14.94 2.23 4.68
CA ASP A 139 15.30 2.97 5.88
C ASP A 139 14.08 3.49 6.68
N LEU A 140 12.85 3.15 6.29
CA LEU A 140 11.64 3.71 6.91
C LEU A 140 11.57 3.45 8.41
N ASP A 141 11.85 2.21 8.87
CA ASP A 141 11.84 1.88 10.29
C ASP A 141 12.86 2.71 11.08
N LEU A 142 14.01 3.03 10.48
CA LEU A 142 15.01 3.88 11.09
C LEU A 142 14.47 5.30 11.28
N TYR A 143 13.87 5.88 10.24
CA TYR A 143 13.27 7.21 10.29
C TYR A 143 12.13 7.28 11.31
N LEU A 144 11.23 6.29 11.35
CA LEU A 144 10.13 6.21 12.32
C LEU A 144 10.59 6.19 13.78
N THR A 145 11.84 5.76 14.05
CA THR A 145 12.42 5.73 15.40
C THR A 145 13.23 6.97 15.77
N GLN A 146 13.71 7.73 14.78
CA GLN A 146 14.67 8.82 15.00
C GLN A 146 14.08 10.22 14.79
N VAL A 147 12.97 10.31 14.07
CA VAL A 147 12.35 11.55 13.62
C VAL A 147 10.89 11.59 14.08
N ASP A 148 10.41 12.79 14.40
CA ASP A 148 8.98 12.97 14.65
C ASP A 148 8.18 12.61 13.41
N ARG A 149 7.07 11.90 13.58
CA ARG A 149 6.26 11.38 12.47
C ARG A 149 5.81 12.47 11.51
N ASP A 150 5.44 13.64 12.03
CA ASP A 150 4.97 14.79 11.25
C ASP A 150 6.10 15.46 10.41
N ASP A 151 7.36 15.12 10.69
CA ASP A 151 8.54 15.58 9.94
C ASP A 151 8.92 14.63 8.79
N LEU A 152 8.21 13.51 8.60
CA LEU A 152 8.40 12.60 7.48
C LEU A 152 7.69 13.11 6.22
N ILE A 153 7.95 12.44 5.08
CA ILE A 153 7.31 12.81 3.82
C ILE A 153 5.82 12.45 3.82
N GLU A 154 5.01 13.37 3.29
CA GLU A 154 3.58 13.18 3.07
C GLU A 154 3.17 13.80 1.73
N VAL A 155 2.46 13.05 0.90
CA VAL A 155 1.89 13.57 -0.34
C VAL A 155 0.78 14.56 -0.02
N ARG A 156 0.93 15.78 -0.52
CA ARG A 156 -0.01 16.89 -0.34
C ARG A 156 -1.11 16.90 -1.39
N GLU A 157 -0.73 16.65 -2.65
CA GLU A 157 -1.63 16.77 -3.80
C GLU A 157 -1.12 15.92 -4.95
N VAL A 158 -2.01 15.28 -5.70
CA VAL A 158 -1.70 14.56 -6.93
C VAL A 158 -2.50 15.20 -8.07
N THR A 159 -1.81 15.56 -9.14
CA THR A 159 -2.39 16.12 -10.37
C THR A 159 -2.30 15.08 -11.49
N VAL A 160 -3.42 14.82 -12.17
CA VAL A 160 -3.43 14.08 -13.42
C VAL A 160 -3.07 15.05 -14.55
N ASN A 161 -1.97 14.79 -15.24
CA ASN A 161 -1.51 15.60 -16.37
C ASN A 161 -2.22 15.19 -17.67
N SER A 162 -2.36 13.89 -17.86
CA SER A 162 -3.11 13.32 -19.00
C SER A 162 -3.45 11.85 -18.77
N SER A 163 -4.48 11.37 -19.47
CA SER A 163 -4.88 9.97 -19.48
C SER A 163 -5.16 9.50 -20.91
N SER A 164 -4.85 8.26 -21.22
CA SER A 164 -5.10 7.65 -22.53
C SER A 164 -5.44 6.18 -22.41
N GLU A 165 -6.50 5.78 -23.11
CA GLU A 165 -6.90 4.37 -23.21
C GLU A 165 -6.05 3.63 -24.23
N GLY A 166 -5.86 2.33 -24.02
CA GLY A 166 -5.10 1.44 -24.88
C GLY A 166 -5.10 0.00 -24.36
N THR A 167 -4.03 -0.72 -24.63
CA THR A 167 -3.77 -2.05 -24.08
C THR A 167 -2.37 -2.09 -23.47
N TYR A 168 -2.18 -2.99 -22.50
CA TYR A 168 -0.89 -3.22 -21.87
C TYR A 168 -0.65 -4.72 -21.70
N GLY A 169 0.53 -5.18 -22.13
CA GLY A 169 0.92 -6.58 -22.04
C GLY A 169 1.33 -6.95 -20.62
N VAL A 170 0.57 -7.82 -19.98
CA VAL A 170 0.86 -8.36 -18.64
C VAL A 170 1.27 -9.82 -18.75
N GLN A 171 2.21 -10.23 -17.92
CA GLN A 171 2.54 -11.64 -17.75
C GLN A 171 1.54 -12.27 -16.78
N ALA A 172 0.82 -13.30 -17.24
CA ALA A 172 0.06 -14.17 -16.36
C ALA A 172 1.02 -15.03 -15.53
N ASP A 173 0.63 -15.28 -14.26
CA ASP A 173 1.50 -15.98 -13.30
C ASP A 173 1.94 -17.36 -13.83
N GLY A 174 3.26 -17.57 -13.88
CA GLY A 174 3.88 -18.85 -14.24
C GLY A 174 3.77 -19.28 -15.70
N GLN A 175 3.23 -18.45 -16.60
CA GLN A 175 3.13 -18.83 -18.02
C GLN A 175 4.40 -18.46 -18.81
N THR A 176 5.01 -19.47 -19.42
CA THR A 176 6.14 -19.31 -20.36
C THR A 176 5.85 -20.04 -21.66
N ASP A 177 6.39 -19.54 -22.76
CA ASP A 177 6.37 -20.23 -24.05
C ASP A 177 7.32 -21.44 -24.06
N GLU A 178 7.39 -22.14 -25.21
CA GLU A 178 8.27 -23.32 -25.38
C GLU A 178 9.77 -22.97 -25.27
N GLU A 179 10.13 -21.70 -25.43
CA GLU A 179 11.50 -21.18 -25.33
C GLU A 179 11.83 -20.64 -23.93
N GLY A 180 10.84 -20.64 -23.01
CA GLY A 180 10.99 -20.19 -21.63
C GLY A 180 10.78 -18.68 -21.45
N ASN A 181 10.29 -17.97 -22.47
CA ASN A 181 9.96 -16.55 -22.36
C ASN A 181 8.59 -16.35 -21.71
N PRO A 182 8.37 -15.25 -20.98
CA PRO A 182 7.06 -14.93 -20.43
C PRO A 182 6.00 -14.78 -21.51
N VAL A 183 4.87 -15.49 -21.38
CA VAL A 183 3.71 -15.26 -22.23
C VAL A 183 2.97 -14.01 -21.73
N LEU A 184 2.84 -13.01 -22.60
CA LEU A 184 2.11 -11.79 -22.30
C LEU A 184 0.67 -11.90 -22.80
N THR A 185 -0.26 -11.37 -22.03
CA THR A 185 -1.66 -11.16 -22.40
C THR A 185 -1.95 -9.67 -22.42
N ASP A 186 -2.49 -9.17 -23.51
CA ASP A 186 -2.91 -7.77 -23.62
C ASP A 186 -4.22 -7.57 -22.86
N LEU A 187 -4.21 -6.70 -21.87
CA LEU A 187 -5.39 -6.25 -21.14
C LEU A 187 -5.77 -4.82 -21.55
N PRO A 188 -7.08 -4.46 -21.51
CA PRO A 188 -7.50 -3.06 -21.58
C PRO A 188 -6.76 -2.25 -20.51
N CYS A 189 -6.25 -1.09 -20.90
CA CYS A 189 -5.39 -0.28 -20.06
C CYS A 189 -5.73 1.20 -20.20
N VAL A 190 -5.70 1.92 -19.09
CA VAL A 190 -5.61 3.38 -19.09
C VAL A 190 -4.22 3.75 -18.58
N SER A 191 -3.48 4.52 -19.38
CA SER A 191 -2.20 5.10 -19.00
C SER A 191 -2.45 6.47 -18.39
N VAL A 192 -2.08 6.66 -17.14
CA VAL A 192 -2.30 7.90 -16.40
C VAL A 192 -0.96 8.55 -16.08
N ASP A 193 -0.72 9.73 -16.64
CA ASP A 193 0.43 10.57 -16.33
C ASP A 193 0.08 11.43 -15.12
N VAL A 194 0.82 11.27 -14.01
CA VAL A 194 0.58 11.97 -12.75
C VAL A 194 1.83 12.66 -12.23
N SER A 195 1.62 13.84 -11.66
CA SER A 195 2.61 14.55 -10.84
C SER A 195 2.06 14.78 -9.45
N TRP A 196 2.96 14.84 -8.45
CA TRP A 196 2.53 15.14 -7.09
C TRP A 196 3.49 16.05 -6.36
N THR A 197 2.99 16.67 -5.31
CA THR A 197 3.77 17.51 -4.40
C THR A 197 3.74 16.91 -3.01
N TYR A 198 4.79 17.14 -2.26
CA TYR A 198 4.87 16.77 -0.85
C TYR A 198 4.59 17.98 0.04
N GLN A 199 4.17 17.71 1.27
CA GLN A 199 4.23 18.69 2.34
C GLN A 199 5.69 18.98 2.68
N GLU A 200 5.97 20.13 3.28
CA GLU A 200 7.31 20.42 3.81
C GLU A 200 7.64 19.39 4.91
N SER A 201 8.79 18.74 4.78
CA SER A 201 9.31 17.81 5.78
C SER A 201 10.39 18.46 6.60
N GLY A 202 10.35 18.30 7.91
CA GLY A 202 11.39 18.81 8.82
C GLY A 202 12.68 18.00 8.79
N ALA A 203 12.60 16.74 8.35
CA ALA A 203 13.70 15.77 8.41
C ALA A 203 14.33 15.44 7.06
N LEU A 204 13.55 15.53 5.97
CA LEU A 204 13.93 15.01 4.66
C LEU A 204 13.80 16.09 3.58
N SER A 205 14.76 16.12 2.63
CA SER A 205 14.64 16.98 1.45
C SER A 205 13.65 16.36 0.46
N VAL A 206 12.45 16.92 0.41
CA VAL A 206 11.37 16.41 -0.46
C VAL A 206 11.71 16.48 -1.95
N GLU A 207 12.62 17.36 -2.34
CA GLU A 207 13.09 17.52 -3.72
C GLU A 207 13.88 16.29 -4.23
N SER A 208 14.38 15.46 -3.32
CA SER A 208 15.11 14.23 -3.68
C SER A 208 14.22 13.04 -3.96
N PHE A 209 12.93 13.16 -3.66
CA PHE A 209 11.95 12.09 -3.86
C PHE A 209 11.28 12.21 -5.22
N GLN A 210 10.87 11.06 -5.77
CA GLN A 210 10.08 11.00 -6.99
C GLN A 210 8.80 11.83 -6.82
N SER A 211 8.41 12.57 -7.87
CA SER A 211 7.22 13.44 -7.88
C SER A 211 6.45 13.38 -9.20
N HIS A 212 6.75 12.38 -10.05
CA HIS A 212 6.09 12.17 -11.34
C HIS A 212 6.17 10.68 -11.71
N ALA A 213 5.11 10.17 -12.35
CA ALA A 213 5.10 8.83 -12.96
C ALA A 213 4.02 8.72 -14.05
N VAL A 214 4.22 7.76 -14.96
CA VAL A 214 3.16 7.23 -15.81
C VAL A 214 2.72 5.88 -15.24
N ILE A 215 1.47 5.80 -14.83
CA ILE A 215 0.88 4.61 -14.18
C ILE A 215 0.01 3.87 -15.19
N ARG A 216 0.29 2.56 -15.40
CA ARG A 216 -0.47 1.67 -16.30
C ARG A 216 -1.51 0.93 -15.45
N VAL A 217 -2.77 1.34 -15.59
CA VAL A 217 -3.90 0.73 -14.88
C VAL A 217 -4.66 -0.16 -15.85
N VAL A 218 -4.72 -1.46 -15.55
CA VAL A 218 -5.34 -2.47 -16.43
C VAL A 218 -6.65 -2.97 -15.85
N ASP A 219 -7.61 -3.30 -16.72
CA ASP A 219 -8.82 -4.02 -16.35
C ASP A 219 -8.51 -5.53 -16.30
N ASN A 220 -8.48 -6.08 -15.11
CA ASN A 220 -8.33 -7.50 -14.86
C ASN A 220 -9.69 -8.12 -14.48
N ASN A 221 -10.52 -8.41 -15.48
CA ASN A 221 -11.85 -8.99 -15.32
C ASN A 221 -12.79 -8.16 -14.41
N GLY A 222 -12.83 -6.86 -14.62
CA GLY A 222 -13.68 -5.92 -13.88
C GLY A 222 -13.04 -5.37 -12.60
N ARG A 223 -11.82 -5.83 -12.25
CA ARG A 223 -11.00 -5.22 -11.21
C ARG A 223 -9.85 -4.43 -11.87
N TRP A 224 -9.78 -3.15 -11.61
CA TRP A 224 -8.71 -2.29 -12.10
C TRP A 224 -7.46 -2.42 -11.21
N GLU A 225 -6.30 -2.69 -11.82
CA GLU A 225 -5.04 -2.94 -11.11
C GLU A 225 -3.86 -2.24 -11.80
N ILE A 226 -2.87 -1.81 -11.03
CA ILE A 226 -1.66 -1.16 -11.53
C ILE A 226 -0.67 -2.23 -11.98
N ALA A 227 -0.44 -2.32 -13.29
CA ALA A 227 0.46 -3.29 -13.91
C ALA A 227 1.85 -2.72 -14.22
N GLY A 228 2.02 -1.39 -14.25
CA GLY A 228 3.28 -0.71 -14.51
C GLY A 228 3.34 0.68 -13.90
N ILE A 229 4.53 1.07 -13.46
CA ILE A 229 4.84 2.41 -12.95
C ILE A 229 6.17 2.81 -13.58
N GLU A 230 6.15 3.87 -14.37
CA GLU A 230 7.30 4.40 -15.11
C GLU A 230 7.55 5.84 -14.67
N GLY A 231 8.73 6.16 -14.16
CA GLY A 231 9.06 7.49 -13.64
C GLY A 231 10.53 7.82 -13.67
#